data_6b9e25c980de2f1231f8ed6a42df549a
#
_entry.id   6b9e25c980de2f1231f8ed6a42df549a
#
_cell.length_a   1.000
_cell.length_b   1.000
_cell.length_c   1.000
_cell.angle_alpha   90.00
_cell.angle_beta   90.00
_cell.angle_gamma   90.00
#
_symmetry.space_group_name_H-M   'P 1'
#
loop_
_entity.id
_entity.type
_entity.pdbx_description
1 polymer ?
#
loop_
_entity_poly.entity_id
_entity_poly.type
_entity_poly.pdbx_seq_one_letter_code
_entity_poly.pdbx_strand_id
1 'polypeptide(L)'
;MTSYQIPPLVASKVSPSAHTLLQKVHHFVETECVPADAIFDAQQPTDPAKRFLNTYPAIIDTLKARARAQGLWNLFLSQKHYPEGVPLTNLEYGLMAEIMGRSLIASEAMNCSAPDTGNMEVLAKYGSPAQKAQWLTPLLKGDIRSAFVMTERHRASADAKNINLEITRQGNEYILNGTKWWSSGAGDPRCKLYLVMGKSDTSNTNPYKQQSVVIVPAGTPGVQVRRALSVYGYDDAPHGHCEIAFNNVRVPLENMVLGPGRGFEIIQGRLGPGRIHHCMRSIGAAERALEYMIARVNDPDRKTFGKLLSEHGSILEWIAKSRIEIDAGRLLVLNAADKIDNSDAKGALSLIAQAKVYVPSMSLAVIDRAVQAHGAAGVSQDFPLARMWAHQRTLRIADGPDEVHLNQLGRTENKRSKDM
;
A
#
# COMPACT_ATOMS: atom_id res chain seq x y z
N MET A 1 14.48 -24.77 -2.75
CA MET A 1 13.75 -23.73 -1.99
C MET A 1 13.16 -24.33 -0.74
N THR A 2 13.33 -23.72 0.39
CA THR A 2 12.64 -24.09 1.63
C THR A 2 11.17 -23.66 1.53
N SER A 3 10.25 -24.49 2.04
CA SER A 3 8.82 -24.15 2.11
C SER A 3 8.61 -22.96 3.07
N TYR A 4 7.63 -22.10 2.77
CA TYR A 4 7.23 -21.05 3.69
C TYR A 4 6.75 -21.63 5.01
N GLN A 5 7.29 -21.12 6.12
CA GLN A 5 6.95 -21.57 7.47
C GLN A 5 5.93 -20.62 8.08
N ILE A 6 4.73 -21.11 8.35
CA ILE A 6 3.71 -20.32 9.06
C ILE A 6 4.16 -20.16 10.51
N PRO A 7 4.10 -18.94 11.08
CA PRO A 7 4.42 -18.73 12.49
C PRO A 7 3.57 -19.65 13.38
N PRO A 8 4.18 -20.44 14.32
CA PRO A 8 3.45 -21.43 15.11
C PRO A 8 2.24 -20.87 15.86
N LEU A 9 2.35 -19.61 16.33
CA LEU A 9 1.28 -18.94 17.07
C LEU A 9 -0.03 -18.80 16.29
N VAL A 10 0.03 -18.72 14.98
CA VAL A 10 -1.15 -18.54 14.12
C VAL A 10 -1.47 -19.76 13.25
N ALA A 11 -0.67 -20.80 13.32
CA ALA A 11 -0.81 -21.98 12.45
C ALA A 11 -2.20 -22.63 12.55
N SER A 12 -2.79 -22.68 13.75
CA SER A 12 -4.14 -23.23 13.98
C SER A 12 -5.28 -22.36 13.40
N LYS A 13 -4.98 -21.11 13.03
CA LYS A 13 -5.95 -20.15 12.42
C LYS A 13 -5.89 -20.12 10.90
N VAL A 14 -4.96 -20.84 10.30
CA VAL A 14 -4.78 -20.92 8.85
C VAL A 14 -5.48 -22.16 8.33
N SER A 15 -6.43 -21.96 7.41
CA SER A 15 -7.17 -23.06 6.80
C SER A 15 -6.27 -23.93 5.91
N PRO A 16 -6.60 -25.22 5.68
CA PRO A 16 -5.83 -26.09 4.78
C PRO A 16 -5.72 -25.54 3.36
N SER A 17 -6.76 -24.87 2.86
CA SER A 17 -6.76 -24.21 1.53
C SER A 17 -5.79 -23.02 1.51
N ALA A 18 -5.81 -22.18 2.54
CA ALA A 18 -4.89 -21.06 2.66
C ALA A 18 -3.44 -21.53 2.84
N HIS A 19 -3.20 -22.63 3.57
CA HIS A 19 -1.88 -23.22 3.67
C HIS A 19 -1.32 -23.61 2.30
N THR A 20 -2.13 -24.29 1.48
CA THR A 20 -1.74 -24.66 0.12
C THR A 20 -1.48 -23.42 -0.74
N LEU A 21 -2.32 -22.39 -0.61
CA LEU A 21 -2.19 -21.15 -1.36
C LEU A 21 -0.95 -20.36 -0.95
N LEU A 22 -0.60 -20.34 0.34
CA LEU A 22 0.63 -19.73 0.84
C LEU A 22 1.88 -20.31 0.20
N GLN A 23 1.96 -21.64 0.05
CA GLN A 23 3.10 -22.28 -0.63
C GLN A 23 3.17 -21.86 -2.11
N LYS A 24 2.02 -21.76 -2.80
CA LYS A 24 1.96 -21.27 -4.19
C LYS A 24 2.40 -19.81 -4.29
N VAL A 25 1.90 -18.93 -3.40
CA VAL A 25 2.31 -17.52 -3.37
C VAL A 25 3.81 -17.41 -3.13
N HIS A 26 4.35 -18.16 -2.17
CA HIS A 26 5.77 -18.16 -1.87
C HIS A 26 6.60 -18.61 -3.08
N HIS A 27 6.21 -19.72 -3.71
CA HIS A 27 6.88 -20.22 -4.91
C HIS A 27 6.84 -19.17 -6.02
N PHE A 28 5.66 -18.63 -6.34
CA PHE A 28 5.49 -17.64 -7.41
C PHE A 28 6.32 -16.35 -7.15
N VAL A 29 6.32 -15.86 -5.92
CA VAL A 29 7.10 -14.66 -5.59
C VAL A 29 8.60 -14.92 -5.72
N GLU A 30 9.10 -16.01 -5.17
CA GLU A 30 10.55 -16.30 -5.17
C GLU A 30 11.08 -16.68 -6.55
N THR A 31 10.30 -17.42 -7.36
CA THR A 31 10.80 -17.93 -8.64
C THR A 31 10.48 -17.03 -9.83
N GLU A 32 9.41 -16.24 -9.75
CA GLU A 32 8.94 -15.44 -10.88
C GLU A 32 9.02 -13.94 -10.61
N CYS A 33 8.51 -13.46 -9.44
CA CYS A 33 8.44 -12.02 -9.20
C CYS A 33 9.80 -11.42 -8.81
N VAL A 34 10.52 -12.06 -7.89
CA VAL A 34 11.82 -11.57 -7.40
C VAL A 34 12.87 -11.46 -8.52
N PRO A 35 13.03 -12.47 -9.40
CA PRO A 35 13.91 -12.31 -10.57
C PRO A 35 13.41 -11.26 -11.57
N ALA A 36 12.10 -11.06 -11.65
CA ALA A 36 11.51 -10.12 -12.58
C ALA A 36 11.62 -8.65 -12.11
N ASP A 37 11.97 -8.37 -10.86
CA ASP A 37 12.23 -6.99 -10.38
C ASP A 37 13.31 -6.30 -11.24
N ALA A 38 14.39 -7.00 -11.58
CA ALA A 38 15.45 -6.48 -12.45
C ALA A 38 15.00 -6.30 -13.90
N ILE A 39 14.15 -7.21 -14.40
CA ILE A 39 13.58 -7.11 -15.75
C ILE A 39 12.64 -5.91 -15.83
N PHE A 40 11.83 -5.69 -14.78
CA PHE A 40 10.95 -4.54 -14.68
C PHE A 40 11.74 -3.23 -14.75
N ASP A 41 12.83 -3.11 -14.00
CA ASP A 41 13.68 -1.92 -14.02
C ASP A 41 14.34 -1.71 -15.39
N ALA A 42 14.83 -2.79 -16.02
CA ALA A 42 15.44 -2.74 -17.36
C ALA A 42 14.44 -2.37 -18.48
N GLN A 43 13.16 -2.65 -18.31
CA GLN A 43 12.11 -2.28 -19.25
C GLN A 43 11.59 -0.85 -19.05
N GLN A 44 11.99 -0.16 -17.98
CA GLN A 44 11.64 1.26 -17.80
C GLN A 44 12.40 2.12 -18.83
N PRO A 45 11.74 3.15 -19.39
CA PRO A 45 12.46 4.12 -20.24
C PRO A 45 13.62 4.77 -19.46
N THR A 46 14.77 4.86 -20.09
CA THR A 46 15.94 5.55 -19.51
C THR A 46 15.74 7.06 -19.41
N ASP A 47 14.98 7.63 -20.34
CA ASP A 47 14.56 9.02 -20.31
C ASP A 47 13.41 9.22 -19.31
N PRO A 48 13.60 9.96 -18.19
CA PRO A 48 12.56 10.17 -17.19
C PRO A 48 11.28 10.81 -17.76
N ALA A 49 11.39 11.64 -18.79
CA ALA A 49 10.24 12.28 -19.42
C ALA A 49 9.31 11.27 -20.13
N LYS A 50 9.82 10.09 -20.47
CA LYS A 50 9.06 9.04 -21.18
C LYS A 50 8.43 8.02 -20.23
N ARG A 51 8.79 8.00 -18.95
CA ARG A 51 8.37 6.97 -18.01
C ARG A 51 6.87 6.97 -17.67
N PHE A 52 6.17 8.08 -17.93
CA PHE A 52 4.73 8.24 -17.68
C PHE A 52 3.92 8.41 -18.99
N LEU A 53 4.53 8.13 -20.15
CA LEU A 53 3.88 8.24 -21.46
C LEU A 53 3.47 6.86 -21.96
N ASN A 54 2.20 6.55 -21.93
CA ASN A 54 1.54 5.42 -22.65
C ASN A 54 2.25 4.05 -22.66
N THR A 55 3.34 3.88 -21.93
CA THR A 55 4.12 2.64 -21.84
C THR A 55 4.34 2.23 -20.39
N TYR A 56 4.44 0.93 -20.17
CA TYR A 56 4.81 0.33 -18.90
C TYR A 56 5.55 -1.00 -19.16
N PRO A 57 6.32 -1.52 -18.20
CA PRO A 57 7.07 -2.76 -18.36
C PRO A 57 6.16 -3.94 -18.69
N ALA A 58 6.37 -4.58 -19.85
CA ALA A 58 5.55 -5.68 -20.34
C ALA A 58 5.63 -6.94 -19.44
N ILE A 59 6.69 -7.07 -18.65
CA ILE A 59 6.84 -8.17 -17.68
C ILE A 59 5.66 -8.24 -16.70
N ILE A 60 5.02 -7.11 -16.38
CA ILE A 60 3.86 -7.04 -15.50
C ILE A 60 2.69 -7.84 -16.06
N ASP A 61 2.38 -7.71 -17.36
CA ASP A 61 1.27 -8.45 -17.97
C ASP A 61 1.56 -9.95 -18.02
N THR A 62 2.82 -10.32 -18.27
CA THR A 62 3.26 -11.70 -18.21
C THR A 62 3.03 -12.30 -16.83
N LEU A 63 3.45 -11.62 -15.77
CA LEU A 63 3.26 -12.08 -14.39
C LEU A 63 1.78 -12.11 -14.00
N LYS A 64 1.00 -11.11 -14.39
CA LYS A 64 -0.46 -11.10 -14.17
C LYS A 64 -1.15 -12.30 -14.81
N ALA A 65 -0.80 -12.63 -16.05
CA ALA A 65 -1.35 -13.80 -16.73
C ALA A 65 -1.01 -15.10 -15.98
N ARG A 66 0.25 -15.25 -15.54
CA ARG A 66 0.71 -16.42 -14.78
C ARG A 66 0.06 -16.51 -13.39
N ALA A 67 -0.08 -15.39 -12.68
CA ALA A 67 -0.76 -15.33 -11.39
C ALA A 67 -2.22 -15.77 -11.51
N ARG A 68 -2.94 -15.26 -12.52
CA ARG A 68 -4.33 -15.68 -12.80
C ARG A 68 -4.45 -17.17 -13.09
N ALA A 69 -3.58 -17.72 -13.93
CA ALA A 69 -3.57 -19.15 -14.28
C ALA A 69 -3.36 -20.05 -13.05
N GLN A 70 -2.67 -19.56 -12.01
CA GLN A 70 -2.41 -20.28 -10.77
C GLN A 70 -3.46 -20.00 -9.67
N GLY A 71 -4.46 -19.13 -9.93
CA GLY A 71 -5.47 -18.72 -8.93
C GLY A 71 -4.94 -17.73 -7.89
N LEU A 72 -3.83 -17.02 -8.18
CA LEU A 72 -3.19 -16.05 -7.30
C LEU A 72 -3.67 -14.62 -7.63
N TRP A 73 -4.98 -14.37 -7.47
CA TRP A 73 -5.59 -13.14 -7.95
C TRP A 73 -6.57 -12.54 -6.95
N ASN A 74 -6.50 -11.23 -6.70
CA ASN A 74 -7.36 -10.48 -5.78
C ASN A 74 -7.39 -11.04 -4.35
N LEU A 75 -6.31 -11.63 -3.87
CA LEU A 75 -6.24 -12.34 -2.59
C LEU A 75 -6.55 -11.44 -1.38
N PHE A 76 -6.48 -10.12 -1.53
CA PHE A 76 -6.73 -9.14 -0.47
C PHE A 76 -8.20 -8.96 -0.12
N LEU A 77 -9.12 -9.23 -1.06
CA LEU A 77 -10.55 -8.94 -0.90
C LEU A 77 -11.24 -10.13 -0.24
N SER A 78 -11.46 -10.06 1.07
CA SER A 78 -12.06 -11.15 1.83
C SER A 78 -13.55 -11.28 1.55
N GLN A 79 -14.00 -12.49 1.19
CA GLN A 79 -15.42 -12.81 0.98
C GLN A 79 -16.27 -12.62 2.25
N LYS A 80 -15.65 -12.67 3.43
CA LYS A 80 -16.34 -12.39 4.70
C LYS A 80 -16.94 -10.98 4.74
N HIS A 81 -16.31 -10.03 4.06
CA HIS A 81 -16.72 -8.62 4.06
C HIS A 81 -17.29 -8.17 2.72
N TYR A 82 -16.96 -8.84 1.63
CA TYR A 82 -17.28 -8.44 0.26
C TYR A 82 -17.72 -9.65 -0.57
N PRO A 83 -18.95 -9.67 -1.12
CA PRO A 83 -19.44 -10.80 -1.92
C PRO A 83 -18.55 -11.11 -3.14
N GLU A 84 -17.86 -10.10 -3.67
CA GLU A 84 -16.96 -10.23 -4.82
C GLU A 84 -15.58 -10.82 -4.44
N GLY A 85 -15.34 -11.08 -3.16
CA GLY A 85 -14.04 -11.47 -2.60
C GLY A 85 -13.73 -12.97 -2.69
N VAL A 86 -12.57 -13.31 -2.13
CA VAL A 86 -12.05 -14.68 -2.04
C VAL A 86 -12.25 -15.24 -0.62
N PRO A 87 -12.33 -16.58 -0.44
CA PRO A 87 -12.56 -17.21 0.87
C PRO A 87 -11.28 -17.22 1.74
N LEU A 88 -10.72 -16.04 1.99
CA LEU A 88 -9.58 -15.83 2.85
C LEU A 88 -9.92 -14.87 3.98
N THR A 89 -9.33 -15.10 5.14
CA THR A 89 -9.33 -14.15 6.26
C THR A 89 -8.27 -13.06 6.04
N ASN A 90 -8.39 -11.93 6.77
CA ASN A 90 -7.34 -10.91 6.76
C ASN A 90 -6.01 -11.43 7.33
N LEU A 91 -6.05 -12.34 8.30
CA LEU A 91 -4.87 -13.01 8.84
C LEU A 91 -4.17 -13.85 7.77
N GLU A 92 -4.92 -14.68 7.05
CA GLU A 92 -4.39 -15.52 5.96
C GLU A 92 -3.81 -14.68 4.82
N TYR A 93 -4.53 -13.64 4.40
CA TYR A 93 -4.01 -12.67 3.43
C TYR A 93 -2.76 -11.95 3.97
N GLY A 94 -2.72 -11.68 5.26
CA GLY A 94 -1.56 -11.04 5.90
C GLY A 94 -0.27 -11.78 5.68
N LEU A 95 -0.29 -13.09 5.85
CA LEU A 95 0.85 -13.96 5.57
C LEU A 95 1.25 -13.94 4.09
N MET A 96 0.27 -13.91 3.18
CA MET A 96 0.52 -13.82 1.73
C MET A 96 1.08 -12.45 1.34
N ALA A 97 0.56 -11.37 1.91
CA ALA A 97 1.03 -10.01 1.66
C ALA A 97 2.46 -9.79 2.19
N GLU A 98 2.84 -10.43 3.30
CA GLU A 98 4.23 -10.46 3.75
C GLU A 98 5.15 -11.04 2.66
N ILE A 99 4.78 -12.18 2.09
CA ILE A 99 5.55 -12.81 1.00
C ILE A 99 5.62 -11.87 -0.22
N MET A 100 4.49 -11.25 -0.60
CA MET A 100 4.46 -10.27 -1.71
C MET A 100 5.38 -9.07 -1.46
N GLY A 101 5.58 -8.65 -0.21
CA GLY A 101 6.46 -7.55 0.18
C GLY A 101 7.94 -7.78 -0.12
N ARG A 102 8.34 -8.99 -0.48
CA ARG A 102 9.71 -9.38 -0.84
C ARG A 102 10.11 -8.93 -2.25
N SER A 103 9.14 -8.67 -3.13
CA SER A 103 9.37 -8.17 -4.49
C SER A 103 8.67 -6.83 -4.70
N LEU A 104 9.27 -5.97 -5.51
CA LEU A 104 8.74 -4.66 -5.88
C LEU A 104 7.38 -4.79 -6.60
N ILE A 105 7.23 -5.81 -7.45
CA ILE A 105 6.12 -5.95 -8.39
C ILE A 105 5.14 -7.06 -8.03
N ALA A 106 5.45 -7.93 -7.05
CA ALA A 106 4.62 -9.10 -6.74
C ALA A 106 3.17 -8.74 -6.37
N SER A 107 2.97 -7.68 -5.58
CA SER A 107 1.62 -7.23 -5.23
C SER A 107 0.81 -6.80 -6.46
N GLU A 108 1.43 -6.14 -7.43
CA GLU A 108 0.74 -5.77 -8.67
C GLU A 108 0.51 -6.99 -9.56
N ALA A 109 1.45 -7.90 -9.66
CA ALA A 109 1.31 -9.13 -10.43
C ALA A 109 0.10 -9.98 -10.00
N MET A 110 -0.28 -9.91 -8.72
CA MET A 110 -1.43 -10.61 -8.16
C MET A 110 -2.68 -9.73 -7.97
N ASN A 111 -2.69 -8.52 -8.55
CA ASN A 111 -3.74 -7.49 -8.39
C ASN A 111 -4.05 -7.15 -6.92
N CYS A 112 -3.03 -7.12 -6.09
CA CYS A 112 -3.08 -6.86 -4.67
C CYS A 112 -2.32 -5.59 -4.26
N SER A 113 -2.04 -4.67 -5.20
CA SER A 113 -1.29 -3.45 -4.93
C SER A 113 -2.18 -2.26 -4.59
N ALA A 114 -1.68 -1.37 -3.74
CA ALA A 114 -2.25 -0.05 -3.52
C ALA A 114 -1.96 0.86 -4.74
N PRO A 115 -2.81 1.85 -5.05
CA PRO A 115 -4.04 2.22 -4.33
C PRO A 115 -5.26 1.40 -4.74
N ASP A 116 -5.16 0.54 -5.75
CA ASP A 116 -6.29 -0.17 -6.34
C ASP A 116 -7.04 -1.04 -5.32
N THR A 117 -6.32 -1.74 -4.43
CA THR A 117 -6.95 -2.54 -3.38
C THR A 117 -7.93 -1.72 -2.53
N GLY A 118 -7.48 -0.58 -2.01
CA GLY A 118 -8.35 0.29 -1.21
C GLY A 118 -9.48 0.93 -2.03
N ASN A 119 -9.26 1.21 -3.31
CA ASN A 119 -10.30 1.75 -4.19
C ASN A 119 -11.34 0.68 -4.56
N MET A 120 -10.91 -0.56 -4.78
CA MET A 120 -11.81 -1.71 -4.98
C MET A 120 -12.66 -1.97 -3.71
N GLU A 121 -12.07 -1.90 -2.51
CA GLU A 121 -12.82 -2.01 -1.25
C GLU A 121 -13.86 -0.88 -1.09
N VAL A 122 -13.51 0.36 -1.45
CA VAL A 122 -14.47 1.49 -1.45
C VAL A 122 -15.65 1.20 -2.37
N LEU A 123 -15.38 0.78 -3.61
CA LEU A 123 -16.41 0.49 -4.58
C LEU A 123 -17.24 -0.75 -4.20
N ALA A 124 -16.60 -1.80 -3.68
CA ALA A 124 -17.30 -2.99 -3.20
C ALA A 124 -18.26 -2.67 -2.05
N LYS A 125 -17.84 -1.81 -1.12
CA LYS A 125 -18.63 -1.46 0.07
C LYS A 125 -19.66 -0.37 -0.18
N TYR A 126 -19.32 0.66 -0.92
CA TYR A 126 -20.08 1.91 -1.01
C TYR A 126 -20.58 2.24 -2.42
N GLY A 127 -20.06 1.56 -3.45
CA GLY A 127 -20.47 1.80 -4.83
C GLY A 127 -21.88 1.34 -5.11
N SER A 128 -22.61 2.13 -5.93
CA SER A 128 -23.89 1.72 -6.49
C SER A 128 -23.71 0.53 -7.45
N PRO A 129 -24.76 -0.23 -7.79
CA PRO A 129 -24.68 -1.31 -8.78
C PRO A 129 -24.06 -0.84 -10.11
N ALA A 130 -24.43 0.36 -10.58
CA ALA A 130 -23.88 0.94 -11.80
C ALA A 130 -22.38 1.26 -11.65
N GLN A 131 -21.97 1.87 -10.54
CA GLN A 131 -20.56 2.15 -10.26
C GLN A 131 -19.72 0.87 -10.14
N LYS A 132 -20.27 -0.18 -9.52
CA LYS A 132 -19.61 -1.50 -9.44
C LYS A 132 -19.44 -2.12 -10.83
N ALA A 133 -20.49 -2.11 -11.64
CA ALA A 133 -20.43 -2.66 -13.01
C ALA A 133 -19.40 -1.90 -13.88
N GLN A 134 -19.40 -0.58 -13.79
CA GLN A 134 -18.54 0.27 -14.62
C GLN A 134 -17.07 0.28 -14.17
N TRP A 135 -16.79 0.27 -12.87
CA TRP A 135 -15.47 0.53 -12.32
C TRP A 135 -14.88 -0.62 -11.51
N LEU A 136 -15.65 -1.23 -10.60
CA LEU A 136 -15.15 -2.33 -9.77
C LEU A 136 -14.83 -3.57 -10.61
N THR A 137 -15.74 -3.94 -11.51
CA THR A 137 -15.56 -5.12 -12.36
C THR A 137 -14.26 -5.09 -13.18
N PRO A 138 -13.93 -4.03 -13.94
CA PRO A 138 -12.67 -3.97 -14.67
C PRO A 138 -11.44 -3.83 -13.75
N LEU A 139 -11.56 -3.21 -12.57
CA LEU A 139 -10.49 -3.21 -11.56
C LEU A 139 -10.20 -4.61 -11.04
N LEU A 140 -11.24 -5.38 -10.67
CA LEU A 140 -11.09 -6.77 -10.22
C LEU A 140 -10.52 -7.68 -11.32
N LYS A 141 -10.86 -7.39 -12.58
CA LYS A 141 -10.22 -8.06 -13.72
C LYS A 141 -8.77 -7.59 -13.94
N GLY A 142 -8.34 -6.47 -13.36
CA GLY A 142 -7.03 -5.87 -13.59
C GLY A 142 -6.84 -5.28 -14.98
N ASP A 143 -7.96 -4.97 -15.67
CA ASP A 143 -7.97 -4.34 -17.00
C ASP A 143 -7.63 -2.85 -16.92
N ILE A 144 -7.95 -2.23 -15.80
CA ILE A 144 -7.68 -0.82 -15.49
C ILE A 144 -7.02 -0.68 -14.12
N ARG A 145 -6.42 0.49 -13.89
CA ARG A 145 -5.93 0.95 -12.59
C ARG A 145 -6.67 2.21 -12.15
N SER A 146 -6.41 2.63 -10.92
CA SER A 146 -7.09 3.75 -10.28
C SER A 146 -6.15 4.58 -9.41
N ALA A 147 -6.62 5.77 -9.00
CA ALA A 147 -5.95 6.57 -7.99
C ALA A 147 -6.94 7.07 -6.93
N PHE A 148 -6.46 7.20 -5.68
CA PHE A 148 -7.18 7.88 -4.61
C PHE A 148 -6.61 9.29 -4.45
N VAL A 149 -7.46 10.32 -4.67
CA VAL A 149 -7.03 11.70 -4.89
C VAL A 149 -7.53 12.56 -3.73
N MET A 150 -6.73 12.61 -2.64
CA MET A 150 -7.15 13.24 -1.39
C MET A 150 -6.24 14.42 -0.99
N THR A 151 -4.93 14.19 -0.90
CA THR A 151 -3.95 15.09 -0.33
C THR A 151 -3.80 16.40 -1.13
N GLU A 152 -3.58 17.53 -0.47
CA GLU A 152 -3.40 18.86 -1.06
C GLU A 152 -2.08 19.51 -0.62
N ARG A 153 -1.38 20.15 -1.57
CA ARG A 153 -0.05 20.72 -1.36
C ARG A 153 -0.02 21.81 -0.28
N HIS A 154 -1.05 22.65 -0.25
CA HIS A 154 -1.10 23.83 0.60
C HIS A 154 -1.98 23.64 1.84
N ARG A 155 -2.30 22.38 2.20
CA ARG A 155 -3.12 22.03 3.35
C ARG A 155 -2.48 20.94 4.19
N ALA A 156 -2.67 21.00 5.50
CA ALA A 156 -2.29 19.92 6.40
C ALA A 156 -3.26 18.74 6.27
N SER A 157 -3.08 17.93 5.22
CA SER A 157 -4.04 16.89 4.79
C SER A 157 -4.04 15.65 5.70
N ALA A 158 -3.17 15.57 6.69
CA ALA A 158 -3.26 14.59 7.77
C ALA A 158 -4.58 14.73 8.57
N ASP A 159 -5.12 15.94 8.65
CA ASP A 159 -6.50 16.19 9.06
C ASP A 159 -7.38 16.33 7.82
N ALA A 160 -8.17 15.30 7.53
CA ALA A 160 -9.07 15.26 6.38
C ALA A 160 -10.09 16.42 6.31
N LYS A 161 -10.36 17.10 7.43
CA LYS A 161 -11.24 18.28 7.47
C LYS A 161 -10.62 19.49 6.76
N ASN A 162 -9.29 19.53 6.62
CA ASN A 162 -8.58 20.63 5.98
C ASN A 162 -8.58 20.59 4.45
N ILE A 163 -9.04 19.49 3.86
CA ILE A 163 -9.16 19.34 2.41
C ILE A 163 -10.08 20.42 1.86
N ASN A 164 -9.68 21.07 0.75
CA ASN A 164 -10.32 22.27 0.25
C ASN A 164 -10.68 22.25 -1.23
N LEU A 165 -10.36 21.18 -2.00
CA LEU A 165 -10.88 21.02 -3.35
C LEU A 165 -12.41 21.14 -3.31
N GLU A 166 -12.96 22.03 -4.14
CA GLU A 166 -14.38 22.32 -4.16
C GLU A 166 -15.15 21.32 -5.03
N ILE A 167 -16.29 20.86 -4.52
CA ILE A 167 -17.27 20.07 -5.27
C ILE A 167 -18.60 20.82 -5.17
N THR A 168 -19.01 21.50 -6.23
CA THR A 168 -20.26 22.25 -6.27
C THR A 168 -21.28 21.56 -7.18
N ARG A 169 -22.55 21.54 -6.77
CA ARG A 169 -23.62 21.02 -7.60
C ARG A 169 -24.17 22.13 -8.50
N GLN A 170 -24.22 21.86 -9.80
CA GLN A 170 -24.86 22.73 -10.79
C GLN A 170 -25.80 21.90 -11.68
N GLY A 171 -27.09 22.07 -11.48
CA GLY A 171 -28.10 21.25 -12.19
C GLY A 171 -27.93 19.75 -11.90
N ASN A 172 -27.69 18.97 -12.94
CA ASN A 172 -27.50 17.52 -12.87
C ASN A 172 -26.03 17.09 -12.86
N GLU A 173 -25.11 18.00 -12.55
CA GLU A 173 -23.66 17.73 -12.52
C GLU A 173 -23.03 18.21 -11.21
N TYR A 174 -21.89 17.60 -10.88
CA TYR A 174 -20.92 18.15 -9.94
C TYR A 174 -19.77 18.80 -10.73
N ILE A 175 -19.33 19.96 -10.25
CA ILE A 175 -18.18 20.70 -10.76
C ILE A 175 -17.08 20.66 -9.72
N LEU A 176 -15.88 20.21 -10.12
CA LEU A 176 -14.71 20.11 -9.26
C LEU A 176 -13.68 21.17 -9.64
N ASN A 177 -13.19 21.91 -8.62
CA ASN A 177 -12.13 22.90 -8.77
C ASN A 177 -11.10 22.76 -7.64
N GLY A 178 -9.81 22.68 -8.01
CA GLY A 178 -8.71 22.62 -7.05
C GLY A 178 -7.50 21.84 -7.56
N THR A 179 -6.55 21.63 -6.66
CA THR A 179 -5.31 20.88 -6.96
C THR A 179 -5.05 19.84 -5.90
N LYS A 180 -4.67 18.66 -6.32
CA LYS A 180 -4.28 17.53 -5.49
C LYS A 180 -2.84 17.13 -5.78
N TRP A 181 -2.18 16.48 -4.83
CA TRP A 181 -0.84 15.95 -5.03
C TRP A 181 -0.62 14.64 -4.25
N TRP A 182 0.49 13.99 -4.45
CA TRP A 182 0.76 12.64 -3.94
C TRP A 182 -0.34 11.65 -4.28
N SER A 183 -0.96 11.84 -5.45
CA SER A 183 -1.99 10.94 -5.98
C SER A 183 -1.31 9.74 -6.63
N SER A 184 -1.08 8.70 -5.83
CA SER A 184 -0.40 7.48 -6.27
C SER A 184 -1.22 6.74 -7.31
N GLY A 185 -0.57 6.27 -8.37
CA GLY A 185 -1.20 5.57 -9.49
C GLY A 185 -1.73 6.48 -10.60
N ALA A 186 -1.81 7.79 -10.39
CA ALA A 186 -2.39 8.69 -11.37
C ALA A 186 -1.52 8.90 -12.62
N GLY A 187 -0.22 8.60 -12.55
CA GLY A 187 0.68 8.65 -13.70
C GLY A 187 0.64 7.42 -14.60
N ASP A 188 0.02 6.34 -14.12
CA ASP A 188 -0.03 5.07 -14.86
C ASP A 188 -0.95 5.21 -16.08
N PRO A 189 -0.52 4.86 -17.30
CA PRO A 189 -1.35 4.93 -18.50
C PRO A 189 -2.59 4.03 -18.45
N ARG A 190 -2.58 3.03 -17.57
CA ARG A 190 -3.73 2.14 -17.30
C ARG A 190 -4.72 2.73 -16.29
N CYS A 191 -4.39 3.83 -15.61
CA CYS A 191 -5.30 4.52 -14.69
C CYS A 191 -6.47 5.13 -15.45
N LYS A 192 -7.70 4.68 -15.15
CA LYS A 192 -8.91 5.11 -15.84
C LYS A 192 -9.90 5.87 -14.95
N LEU A 193 -9.68 5.84 -13.62
CA LEU A 193 -10.54 6.57 -12.69
C LEU A 193 -9.76 7.13 -11.52
N TYR A 194 -10.26 8.26 -11.01
CA TYR A 194 -9.86 8.89 -9.76
C TYR A 194 -11.02 8.87 -8.77
N LEU A 195 -10.79 8.44 -7.54
CA LEU A 195 -11.68 8.68 -6.42
C LEU A 195 -11.24 9.99 -5.76
N VAL A 196 -11.95 11.09 -6.05
CA VAL A 196 -11.56 12.44 -5.66
C VAL A 196 -12.31 12.85 -4.40
N MET A 197 -11.59 13.15 -3.33
CA MET A 197 -12.15 13.72 -2.10
C MET A 197 -12.08 15.24 -2.13
N GLY A 198 -13.21 15.90 -1.87
CA GLY A 198 -13.32 17.35 -1.80
C GLY A 198 -14.43 17.82 -0.86
N LYS A 199 -14.55 19.11 -0.66
CA LYS A 199 -15.65 19.74 0.12
C LYS A 199 -16.86 19.98 -0.78
N SER A 200 -18.01 19.42 -0.38
CA SER A 200 -19.28 19.59 -1.08
C SER A 200 -20.30 20.43 -0.30
N ASP A 201 -20.09 20.61 1.02
CA ASP A 201 -20.96 21.39 1.88
C ASP A 201 -20.16 22.09 2.98
N THR A 202 -19.63 23.27 2.66
CA THR A 202 -18.85 24.10 3.62
C THR A 202 -19.72 24.74 4.70
N SER A 203 -21.02 24.80 4.50
CA SER A 203 -21.99 25.37 5.46
C SER A 203 -22.38 24.39 6.56
N ASN A 204 -22.10 23.09 6.41
CA ASN A 204 -22.45 22.08 7.40
C ASN A 204 -21.71 22.33 8.72
N THR A 205 -22.45 22.44 9.80
CA THR A 205 -21.91 22.68 11.15
C THR A 205 -21.07 21.51 11.66
N ASN A 206 -21.32 20.29 11.16
CA ASN A 206 -20.48 19.15 11.46
C ASN A 206 -19.32 19.04 10.45
N PRO A 207 -18.06 19.32 10.86
CA PRO A 207 -16.92 19.34 9.96
C PRO A 207 -16.62 17.98 9.32
N TYR A 208 -17.13 16.88 9.88
CA TYR A 208 -17.01 15.52 9.33
C TYR A 208 -18.03 15.19 8.24
N LYS A 209 -18.99 16.10 7.99
CA LYS A 209 -20.00 15.98 6.93
C LYS A 209 -19.80 16.98 5.79
N GLN A 210 -18.72 17.72 5.79
CA GLN A 210 -18.40 18.68 4.73
C GLN A 210 -17.81 18.02 3.48
N GLN A 211 -17.20 16.84 3.59
CA GLN A 211 -16.46 16.18 2.53
C GLN A 211 -17.30 15.10 1.84
N SER A 212 -17.03 14.95 0.54
CA SER A 212 -17.59 13.89 -0.30
C SER A 212 -16.49 13.25 -1.14
N VAL A 213 -16.77 12.07 -1.69
CA VAL A 213 -15.92 11.38 -2.65
C VAL A 213 -16.67 11.23 -3.97
N VAL A 214 -16.05 11.67 -5.06
CA VAL A 214 -16.61 11.62 -6.40
C VAL A 214 -15.72 10.81 -7.33
N ILE A 215 -16.30 9.96 -8.16
CA ILE A 215 -15.60 9.27 -9.24
C ILE A 215 -15.40 10.25 -10.40
N VAL A 216 -14.14 10.44 -10.79
CA VAL A 216 -13.78 11.22 -11.97
C VAL A 216 -13.03 10.31 -12.95
N PRO A 217 -13.58 10.06 -14.15
CA PRO A 217 -12.84 9.34 -15.18
C PRO A 217 -11.54 10.08 -15.57
N ALA A 218 -10.42 9.38 -15.78
CA ALA A 218 -9.09 9.98 -16.03
C ALA A 218 -9.13 10.69 -17.35
N GLY A 219 -9.75 10.87 -18.19
CA GLY A 219 -9.80 11.66 -19.44
C GLY A 219 -10.82 12.79 -19.41
N THR A 220 -11.45 13.05 -18.26
CA THR A 220 -12.48 14.10 -18.16
C THR A 220 -11.88 15.47 -18.49
N PRO A 221 -12.51 16.26 -19.35
CA PRO A 221 -12.06 17.63 -19.64
C PRO A 221 -11.87 18.45 -18.37
N GLY A 222 -10.76 19.20 -18.32
CA GLY A 222 -10.38 20.00 -17.13
C GLY A 222 -9.50 19.23 -16.11
N VAL A 223 -9.33 17.94 -16.25
CA VAL A 223 -8.36 17.16 -15.44
C VAL A 223 -6.99 17.23 -16.12
N GLN A 224 -5.98 17.62 -15.35
CA GLN A 224 -4.60 17.70 -15.83
C GLN A 224 -3.64 17.09 -14.82
N VAL A 225 -2.98 15.99 -15.17
CA VAL A 225 -1.81 15.48 -14.45
C VAL A 225 -0.64 16.40 -14.81
N ARG A 226 -0.13 17.15 -13.81
CA ARG A 226 0.89 18.19 -14.04
C ARG A 226 2.31 17.64 -14.03
N ARG A 227 2.59 16.76 -13.09
CA ARG A 227 3.92 16.15 -12.89
C ARG A 227 3.85 14.94 -11.98
N ALA A 228 4.80 14.06 -12.11
CA ALA A 228 5.11 13.05 -11.09
C ALA A 228 6.05 13.64 -10.03
N LEU A 229 5.90 13.21 -8.80
CA LEU A 229 6.74 13.55 -7.65
C LEU A 229 7.66 12.36 -7.38
N SER A 230 8.88 12.62 -6.94
CA SER A 230 9.83 11.56 -6.59
C SER A 230 9.96 11.38 -5.07
N VAL A 231 10.19 10.15 -4.65
CA VAL A 231 10.54 9.76 -3.28
C VAL A 231 12.07 9.61 -3.22
N TYR A 232 12.78 10.56 -2.66
CA TYR A 232 14.25 10.56 -2.60
C TYR A 232 14.93 10.33 -3.97
N GLY A 233 14.32 10.82 -5.06
CA GLY A 233 14.81 10.63 -6.42
C GLY A 233 14.17 9.47 -7.18
N TYR A 234 13.49 8.54 -6.53
CA TYR A 234 12.73 7.47 -7.17
C TYR A 234 11.35 7.98 -7.61
N ASP A 235 11.03 7.85 -8.89
CA ASP A 235 9.77 8.36 -9.47
C ASP A 235 8.62 7.34 -9.47
N ASP A 236 8.93 6.09 -9.15
CA ASP A 236 7.99 4.97 -9.06
C ASP A 236 7.14 4.76 -10.33
N ALA A 237 7.73 5.05 -11.49
CA ALA A 237 7.08 4.81 -12.78
C ALA A 237 6.81 3.31 -13.03
N PRO A 238 5.73 2.98 -13.72
CA PRO A 238 4.72 3.83 -14.38
C PRO A 238 3.67 4.37 -13.41
N HIS A 239 3.60 3.86 -12.20
CA HIS A 239 2.63 4.15 -11.16
C HIS A 239 2.64 5.64 -10.77
N GLY A 240 3.78 6.15 -10.31
CA GLY A 240 4.01 7.53 -9.95
C GLY A 240 3.16 8.05 -8.79
N HIS A 241 3.58 9.22 -8.28
CA HIS A 241 2.84 9.99 -7.29
C HIS A 241 2.61 11.39 -7.90
N CYS A 242 1.39 11.69 -8.33
CA CYS A 242 1.19 12.83 -9.20
C CYS A 242 0.55 14.04 -8.51
N GLU A 243 0.88 15.22 -9.04
CA GLU A 243 0.13 16.45 -8.83
C GLU A 243 -0.92 16.58 -9.95
N ILE A 244 -2.19 16.79 -9.56
CA ILE A 244 -3.34 16.82 -10.48
C ILE A 244 -4.11 18.12 -10.25
N ALA A 245 -4.41 18.85 -11.33
CA ALA A 245 -5.31 20.00 -11.33
C ALA A 245 -6.70 19.59 -11.85
N PHE A 246 -7.71 20.18 -11.24
CA PHE A 246 -9.11 20.09 -11.63
C PHE A 246 -9.61 21.49 -11.90
N ASN A 247 -9.95 21.80 -13.18
CA ASN A 247 -10.41 23.11 -13.62
C ASN A 247 -11.79 22.95 -14.27
N ASN A 248 -12.83 23.32 -13.53
CA ASN A 248 -14.22 23.17 -13.96
C ASN A 248 -14.54 21.77 -14.46
N VAL A 249 -14.02 20.74 -13.78
CA VAL A 249 -14.23 19.34 -14.14
C VAL A 249 -15.69 18.97 -13.84
N ARG A 250 -16.43 18.57 -14.87
CA ARG A 250 -17.85 18.24 -14.78
C ARG A 250 -18.06 16.74 -14.81
N VAL A 251 -18.83 16.24 -13.84
CA VAL A 251 -19.22 14.84 -13.77
C VAL A 251 -20.69 14.72 -13.37
N PRO A 252 -21.41 13.69 -13.84
CA PRO A 252 -22.78 13.42 -13.47
C PRO A 252 -23.00 13.22 -11.97
N LEU A 253 -24.22 13.47 -11.46
CA LEU A 253 -24.54 13.32 -10.03
C LEU A 253 -24.34 11.88 -9.54
N GLU A 254 -24.56 10.89 -10.38
CA GLU A 254 -24.38 9.47 -10.09
C GLU A 254 -22.93 9.06 -9.82
N ASN A 255 -21.96 9.93 -10.13
CA ASN A 255 -20.54 9.70 -9.80
C ASN A 255 -20.22 9.94 -8.32
N MET A 256 -21.14 10.52 -7.54
CA MET A 256 -20.98 10.63 -6.08
C MET A 256 -21.04 9.25 -5.43
N VAL A 257 -20.00 8.91 -4.66
CA VAL A 257 -19.96 7.63 -3.93
C VAL A 257 -20.72 7.77 -2.61
N LEU A 258 -21.66 6.86 -2.34
CA LEU A 258 -22.46 6.76 -1.10
C LEU A 258 -23.40 7.95 -0.87
N GLY A 259 -23.04 9.15 -1.31
CA GLY A 259 -23.84 10.38 -1.19
C GLY A 259 -23.05 11.57 -0.63
N PRO A 260 -23.64 12.79 -0.70
CA PRO A 260 -23.02 14.01 -0.21
C PRO A 260 -22.74 13.96 1.30
N GLY A 261 -21.61 14.54 1.73
CA GLY A 261 -21.20 14.63 3.12
C GLY A 261 -20.73 13.30 3.75
N ARG A 262 -20.56 12.24 2.95
CA ARG A 262 -20.13 10.91 3.42
C ARG A 262 -18.66 10.61 3.17
N GLY A 263 -17.88 11.59 2.71
CA GLY A 263 -16.46 11.41 2.38
C GLY A 263 -15.61 10.95 3.56
N PHE A 264 -15.82 11.50 4.75
CA PHE A 264 -15.09 11.08 5.95
C PHE A 264 -15.36 9.62 6.33
N GLU A 265 -16.61 9.18 6.23
CA GLU A 265 -16.98 7.77 6.45
C GLU A 265 -16.30 6.83 5.48
N ILE A 266 -16.26 7.20 4.18
CA ILE A 266 -15.59 6.41 3.14
C ILE A 266 -14.11 6.23 3.45
N ILE A 267 -13.40 7.31 3.80
CA ILE A 267 -11.96 7.20 4.09
C ILE A 267 -11.65 6.39 5.35
N GLN A 268 -12.50 6.45 6.37
CA GLN A 268 -12.32 5.60 7.56
C GLN A 268 -12.48 4.11 7.20
N GLY A 269 -13.46 3.77 6.37
CA GLY A 269 -13.66 2.40 5.89
C GLY A 269 -12.53 1.88 4.99
N ARG A 270 -11.91 2.78 4.17
CA ARG A 270 -10.82 2.44 3.26
C ARG A 270 -9.47 2.23 3.97
N LEU A 271 -9.14 3.13 4.91
CA LEU A 271 -7.79 3.19 5.47
C LEU A 271 -7.50 2.08 6.49
N GLY A 272 -8.51 1.48 7.09
CA GLY A 272 -8.32 0.41 8.10
C GLY A 272 -7.56 -0.80 7.53
N PRO A 273 -8.13 -1.55 6.58
CA PRO A 273 -7.47 -2.69 5.94
C PRO A 273 -6.19 -2.28 5.20
N GLY A 274 -6.21 -1.16 4.46
CA GLY A 274 -5.04 -0.68 3.71
C GLY A 274 -3.80 -0.48 4.57
N ARG A 275 -3.96 0.04 5.80
CA ARG A 275 -2.85 0.22 6.76
C ARG A 275 -2.19 -1.10 7.14
N ILE A 276 -2.99 -2.14 7.38
CA ILE A 276 -2.46 -3.46 7.70
C ILE A 276 -1.77 -4.09 6.50
N HIS A 277 -2.33 -3.96 5.31
CA HIS A 277 -1.70 -4.48 4.08
C HIS A 277 -0.31 -3.86 3.83
N HIS A 278 -0.14 -2.56 4.11
CA HIS A 278 1.18 -1.92 4.06
C HIS A 278 2.14 -2.50 5.10
N CYS A 279 1.69 -2.68 6.35
CA CYS A 279 2.51 -3.27 7.41
C CYS A 279 2.94 -4.70 7.06
N MET A 280 2.04 -5.53 6.54
CA MET A 280 2.35 -6.89 6.12
C MET A 280 3.45 -6.93 5.06
N ARG A 281 3.35 -6.11 4.01
CA ARG A 281 4.40 -6.00 2.99
C ARG A 281 5.72 -5.46 3.54
N SER A 282 5.66 -4.58 4.53
CA SER A 282 6.88 -4.05 5.19
C SER A 282 7.64 -5.12 5.96
N ILE A 283 6.96 -6.12 6.54
CA ILE A 283 7.62 -7.28 7.15
C ILE A 283 8.41 -8.05 6.08
N GLY A 284 7.79 -8.34 4.94
CA GLY A 284 8.46 -9.04 3.83
C GLY A 284 9.68 -8.28 3.28
N ALA A 285 9.58 -6.95 3.17
CA ALA A 285 10.70 -6.11 2.77
C ALA A 285 11.85 -6.17 3.79
N ALA A 286 11.54 -6.14 5.10
CA ALA A 286 12.53 -6.26 6.17
C ALA A 286 13.20 -7.65 6.16
N GLU A 287 12.44 -8.73 5.96
CA GLU A 287 12.98 -10.10 5.81
C GLU A 287 13.99 -10.16 4.66
N ARG A 288 13.61 -9.65 3.50
CA ARG A 288 14.49 -9.65 2.33
C ARG A 288 15.76 -8.81 2.57
N ALA A 289 15.66 -7.68 3.24
CA ALA A 289 16.82 -6.86 3.59
C ALA A 289 17.76 -7.59 4.56
N LEU A 290 17.20 -8.31 5.54
CA LEU A 290 17.97 -9.15 6.45
C LEU A 290 18.70 -10.29 5.70
N GLU A 291 18.06 -10.92 4.73
CA GLU A 291 18.68 -11.94 3.87
C GLU A 291 19.85 -11.36 3.06
N TYR A 292 19.67 -10.18 2.45
CA TYR A 292 20.77 -9.48 1.77
C TYR A 292 21.93 -9.20 2.73
N MET A 293 21.64 -8.74 3.96
CA MET A 293 22.64 -8.50 4.98
C MET A 293 23.40 -9.77 5.32
N ILE A 294 22.69 -10.88 5.60
CA ILE A 294 23.29 -12.17 5.96
C ILE A 294 24.16 -12.71 4.82
N ALA A 295 23.69 -12.66 3.58
CA ALA A 295 24.46 -13.07 2.42
C ALA A 295 25.74 -12.24 2.28
N ARG A 296 25.64 -10.90 2.44
CA ARG A 296 26.75 -9.97 2.32
C ARG A 296 27.84 -10.21 3.35
N VAL A 297 27.47 -10.41 4.62
CA VAL A 297 28.44 -10.52 5.72
C VAL A 297 29.13 -11.87 5.79
N ASN A 298 28.59 -12.89 5.12
CA ASN A 298 29.17 -14.22 4.99
C ASN A 298 29.92 -14.44 3.66
N ASP A 299 29.99 -13.43 2.80
CA ASP A 299 30.72 -13.50 1.53
C ASP A 299 32.23 -13.67 1.80
N PRO A 300 32.85 -14.81 1.38
CA PRO A 300 34.25 -15.12 1.68
C PRO A 300 35.23 -14.14 1.06
N ASP A 301 34.83 -13.42 0.01
CA ASP A 301 35.68 -12.43 -0.66
C ASP A 301 35.70 -11.08 0.04
N ARG A 302 34.88 -10.93 1.13
CA ARG A 302 34.69 -9.65 1.85
C ARG A 302 35.18 -9.72 3.29
N LYS A 303 36.45 -9.98 3.44
CA LYS A 303 37.10 -9.96 4.76
C LYS A 303 37.60 -8.56 5.11
N THR A 304 37.39 -8.17 6.35
CA THR A 304 37.83 -6.91 6.93
C THR A 304 38.66 -7.22 8.16
N PHE A 305 39.90 -6.67 8.22
CA PHE A 305 40.88 -6.97 9.27
C PHE A 305 41.11 -8.48 9.47
N GLY A 306 41.20 -9.20 8.34
CA GLY A 306 41.46 -10.64 8.31
C GLY A 306 40.31 -11.57 8.65
N LYS A 307 39.12 -11.04 8.93
CA LYS A 307 37.91 -11.80 9.33
C LYS A 307 36.76 -11.50 8.38
N LEU A 308 35.78 -12.44 8.30
CA LEU A 308 34.49 -12.17 7.68
C LEU A 308 33.76 -11.08 8.46
N LEU A 309 32.89 -10.32 7.79
CA LEU A 309 32.05 -9.35 8.48
C LEU A 309 31.18 -10.01 9.55
N SER A 310 30.68 -11.21 9.29
CA SER A 310 29.87 -12.01 10.26
C SER A 310 30.63 -12.42 11.52
N GLU A 311 31.96 -12.33 11.55
CA GLU A 311 32.78 -12.65 12.74
C GLU A 311 32.99 -11.43 13.66
N HIS A 312 32.47 -10.25 13.28
CA HIS A 312 32.49 -9.05 14.11
C HIS A 312 31.22 -8.95 14.97
N GLY A 313 31.40 -8.74 16.28
CA GLY A 313 30.28 -8.77 17.26
C GLY A 313 29.16 -7.77 16.95
N SER A 314 29.48 -6.56 16.42
CA SER A 314 28.48 -5.58 16.03
C SER A 314 27.57 -6.09 14.90
N ILE A 315 28.09 -6.87 13.97
CA ILE A 315 27.32 -7.45 12.87
C ILE A 315 26.36 -8.53 13.40
N LEU A 316 26.82 -9.40 14.29
CA LEU A 316 25.96 -10.40 14.93
C LEU A 316 24.86 -9.74 15.74
N GLU A 317 25.14 -8.64 16.43
CA GLU A 317 24.15 -7.84 17.14
C GLU A 317 23.10 -7.25 16.17
N TRP A 318 23.49 -6.73 15.01
CA TRP A 318 22.57 -6.22 14.00
C TRP A 318 21.64 -7.30 13.45
N ILE A 319 22.18 -8.48 13.16
CA ILE A 319 21.37 -9.63 12.71
C ILE A 319 20.36 -10.03 13.80
N ALA A 320 20.80 -10.17 15.05
CA ALA A 320 19.94 -10.56 16.17
C ALA A 320 18.83 -9.51 16.43
N LYS A 321 19.18 -8.22 16.49
CA LYS A 321 18.19 -7.15 16.65
C LYS A 321 17.18 -7.15 15.50
N SER A 322 17.63 -7.31 14.26
CA SER A 322 16.74 -7.35 13.10
C SER A 322 15.75 -8.50 13.18
N ARG A 323 16.19 -9.69 13.59
CA ARG A 323 15.30 -10.85 13.79
C ARG A 323 14.25 -10.57 14.86
N ILE A 324 14.66 -10.09 16.03
CA ILE A 324 13.76 -9.78 17.15
C ILE A 324 12.70 -8.75 16.73
N GLU A 325 13.13 -7.68 16.08
CA GLU A 325 12.27 -6.57 15.68
C GLU A 325 11.27 -7.01 14.58
N ILE A 326 11.69 -7.81 13.61
CA ILE A 326 10.82 -8.36 12.56
C ILE A 326 9.75 -9.26 13.18
N ASP A 327 10.14 -10.17 14.06
CA ASP A 327 9.20 -11.11 14.66
C ASP A 327 8.19 -10.39 15.56
N ALA A 328 8.63 -9.40 16.35
CA ALA A 328 7.73 -8.54 17.13
C ALA A 328 6.74 -7.78 16.23
N GLY A 329 7.22 -7.19 15.13
CA GLY A 329 6.38 -6.48 14.16
C GLY A 329 5.35 -7.40 13.49
N ARG A 330 5.76 -8.60 13.10
CA ARG A 330 4.87 -9.62 12.53
C ARG A 330 3.73 -9.97 13.48
N LEU A 331 4.03 -10.18 14.76
CA LEU A 331 3.01 -10.50 15.76
C LEU A 331 2.01 -9.37 15.97
N LEU A 332 2.45 -8.10 15.96
CA LEU A 332 1.55 -6.94 16.02
C LEU A 332 0.60 -6.90 14.82
N VAL A 333 1.12 -7.14 13.62
CA VAL A 333 0.32 -7.13 12.38
C VAL A 333 -0.70 -8.27 12.37
N LEU A 334 -0.27 -9.50 12.70
CA LEU A 334 -1.15 -10.66 12.72
C LEU A 334 -2.24 -10.53 13.79
N ASN A 335 -1.92 -9.95 14.96
CA ASN A 335 -2.90 -9.66 15.99
C ASN A 335 -3.96 -8.63 15.51
N ALA A 336 -3.54 -7.60 14.79
CA ALA A 336 -4.47 -6.62 14.22
C ALA A 336 -5.36 -7.26 13.14
N ALA A 337 -4.79 -8.11 12.28
CA ALA A 337 -5.53 -8.81 11.23
C ALA A 337 -6.57 -9.78 11.82
N ASP A 338 -6.18 -10.58 12.80
CA ASP A 338 -7.09 -11.48 13.54
C ASP A 338 -8.26 -10.71 14.21
N LYS A 339 -7.95 -9.54 14.77
CA LYS A 339 -8.99 -8.70 15.36
C LYS A 339 -9.98 -8.15 14.33
N ILE A 340 -9.51 -7.77 13.13
CA ILE A 340 -10.40 -7.37 12.02
C ILE A 340 -11.33 -8.53 11.63
N ASP A 341 -10.78 -9.74 11.54
CA ASP A 341 -11.57 -10.94 11.20
C ASP A 341 -12.66 -11.26 12.24
N ASN A 342 -12.41 -10.98 13.51
CA ASN A 342 -13.33 -11.27 14.63
C ASN A 342 -14.21 -10.07 15.03
N SER A 343 -14.03 -8.90 14.41
CA SER A 343 -14.86 -7.71 14.64
C SER A 343 -15.06 -6.93 13.33
N ASP A 344 -14.38 -5.80 13.22
CA ASP A 344 -14.24 -4.98 12.02
C ASP A 344 -13.00 -4.08 12.17
N ALA A 345 -12.72 -3.28 11.15
CA ALA A 345 -11.59 -2.34 11.20
C ALA A 345 -11.75 -1.30 12.32
N LYS A 346 -12.97 -0.92 12.70
CA LYS A 346 -13.21 0.04 13.79
C LYS A 346 -12.88 -0.58 15.16
N GLY A 347 -13.26 -1.84 15.39
CA GLY A 347 -12.93 -2.58 16.62
C GLY A 347 -11.43 -2.88 16.75
N ALA A 348 -10.69 -2.86 15.64
CA ALA A 348 -9.25 -3.13 15.59
C ALA A 348 -8.38 -1.86 15.59
N LEU A 349 -8.93 -0.65 15.66
CA LEU A 349 -8.22 0.62 15.46
C LEU A 349 -6.94 0.79 16.31
N SER A 350 -6.99 0.40 17.59
CA SER A 350 -5.80 0.50 18.48
C SER A 350 -4.68 -0.44 18.04
N LEU A 351 -5.00 -1.66 17.61
CA LEU A 351 -4.02 -2.63 17.14
C LEU A 351 -3.45 -2.23 15.77
N ILE A 352 -4.30 -1.69 14.89
CA ILE A 352 -3.88 -1.12 13.61
C ILE A 352 -2.92 0.05 13.83
N ALA A 353 -3.20 0.94 14.79
CA ALA A 353 -2.33 2.06 15.13
C ALA A 353 -0.96 1.59 15.65
N GLN A 354 -0.93 0.58 16.55
CA GLN A 354 0.32 -0.02 17.04
C GLN A 354 1.17 -0.57 15.90
N ALA A 355 0.59 -1.39 15.03
CA ALA A 355 1.27 -1.97 13.88
C ALA A 355 1.79 -0.87 12.93
N LYS A 356 0.96 0.15 12.62
CA LYS A 356 1.29 1.21 11.67
C LYS A 356 2.42 2.13 12.15
N VAL A 357 2.58 2.33 13.46
CA VAL A 357 3.70 3.10 14.04
C VAL A 357 4.97 2.24 14.10
N TYR A 358 4.84 1.01 14.59
CA TYR A 358 6.01 0.18 14.85
C TYR A 358 6.63 -0.38 13.56
N VAL A 359 5.82 -0.98 12.68
CA VAL A 359 6.33 -1.79 11.57
C VAL A 359 7.10 -0.98 10.52
N PRO A 360 6.65 0.18 10.02
CA PRO A 360 7.46 0.97 9.10
C PRO A 360 8.78 1.46 9.70
N SER A 361 8.78 1.83 10.98
CA SER A 361 9.99 2.24 11.71
C SER A 361 10.97 1.09 11.86
N MET A 362 10.48 -0.09 12.21
CA MET A 362 11.24 -1.34 12.31
C MET A 362 11.86 -1.71 10.95
N SER A 363 11.04 -1.71 9.89
CA SER A 363 11.51 -2.04 8.53
C SER A 363 12.63 -1.10 8.07
N LEU A 364 12.49 0.21 8.33
CA LEU A 364 13.57 1.17 8.07
C LEU A 364 14.86 0.82 8.82
N ALA A 365 14.78 0.49 10.11
CA ALA A 365 15.94 0.16 10.91
C ALA A 365 16.66 -1.11 10.42
N VAL A 366 15.90 -2.12 10.01
CA VAL A 366 16.46 -3.36 9.44
C VAL A 366 17.13 -3.09 8.11
N ILE A 367 16.48 -2.34 7.20
CA ILE A 367 17.03 -2.00 5.89
C ILE A 367 18.27 -1.11 6.05
N ASP A 368 18.27 -0.16 6.99
CA ASP A 368 19.43 0.70 7.26
C ASP A 368 20.65 -0.10 7.71
N ARG A 369 20.48 -1.09 8.59
CA ARG A 369 21.56 -2.02 8.96
C ARG A 369 22.07 -2.82 7.76
N ALA A 370 21.17 -3.25 6.87
CA ALA A 370 21.55 -3.94 5.64
C ALA A 370 22.34 -3.01 4.69
N VAL A 371 21.91 -1.76 4.52
CA VAL A 371 22.66 -0.72 3.76
C VAL A 371 24.05 -0.55 4.36
N GLN A 372 24.15 -0.38 5.67
CA GLN A 372 25.41 -0.20 6.36
C GLN A 372 26.37 -1.39 6.17
N ALA A 373 25.85 -2.62 6.24
CA ALA A 373 26.63 -3.84 6.02
C ALA A 373 27.13 -3.99 4.57
N HIS A 374 26.43 -3.39 3.61
CA HIS A 374 26.85 -3.38 2.21
C HIS A 374 27.86 -2.27 1.88
N GLY A 375 28.00 -1.26 2.76
CA GLY A 375 28.85 -0.09 2.50
C GLY A 375 28.38 0.70 1.29
N ALA A 376 29.31 1.16 0.42
CA ALA A 376 28.96 1.95 -0.77
C ALA A 376 27.95 1.25 -1.70
N ALA A 377 28.01 -0.08 -1.81
CA ALA A 377 27.04 -0.84 -2.61
C ALA A 377 25.61 -0.73 -2.07
N GLY A 378 25.44 -0.56 -0.76
CA GLY A 378 24.11 -0.44 -0.13
C GLY A 378 23.38 0.86 -0.48
N VAL A 379 24.09 1.92 -0.84
CA VAL A 379 23.53 3.20 -1.26
C VAL A 379 23.48 3.38 -2.78
N SER A 380 24.01 2.41 -3.54
CA SER A 380 24.03 2.41 -5.00
C SER A 380 22.80 1.68 -5.57
N GLN A 381 22.65 1.75 -6.89
CA GLN A 381 21.62 0.99 -7.62
C GLN A 381 21.97 -0.49 -7.81
N ASP A 382 23.17 -0.96 -7.41
CA ASP A 382 23.59 -2.36 -7.55
C ASP A 382 22.80 -3.30 -6.63
N PHE A 383 22.23 -2.75 -5.56
CA PHE A 383 21.35 -3.43 -4.64
C PHE A 383 20.04 -2.65 -4.45
N PRO A 384 18.89 -3.31 -4.20
CA PRO A 384 17.61 -2.63 -4.06
C PRO A 384 17.46 -1.89 -2.72
N LEU A 385 18.43 -1.96 -1.82
CA LEU A 385 18.32 -1.54 -0.42
C LEU A 385 18.00 -0.05 -0.25
N ALA A 386 18.66 0.84 -1.01
CA ALA A 386 18.40 2.29 -0.95
C ALA A 386 16.96 2.61 -1.37
N ARG A 387 16.47 1.98 -2.46
CA ARG A 387 15.09 2.11 -2.91
C ARG A 387 14.10 1.53 -1.91
N MET A 388 14.39 0.36 -1.35
CA MET A 388 13.58 -0.24 -0.28
C MET A 388 13.47 0.69 0.92
N TRP A 389 14.58 1.30 1.36
CA TRP A 389 14.59 2.27 2.45
C TRP A 389 13.71 3.49 2.12
N ALA A 390 13.87 4.06 0.94
CA ALA A 390 13.08 5.21 0.48
C ALA A 390 11.58 4.92 0.51
N HIS A 391 11.15 3.76 -0.01
CA HIS A 391 9.75 3.35 -0.01
C HIS A 391 9.21 3.14 1.40
N GLN A 392 9.94 2.44 2.28
CA GLN A 392 9.50 2.22 3.66
C GLN A 392 9.40 3.53 4.44
N ARG A 393 10.25 4.53 4.12
CA ARG A 393 10.16 5.86 4.77
C ARG A 393 8.84 6.58 4.48
N THR A 394 8.25 6.39 3.31
CA THR A 394 6.96 6.98 2.97
C THR A 394 5.82 6.45 3.84
N LEU A 395 5.91 5.20 4.29
CA LEU A 395 4.86 4.54 5.08
C LEU A 395 4.71 5.10 6.50
N ARG A 396 5.69 5.85 7.00
CA ARG A 396 5.56 6.63 8.24
C ARG A 396 4.73 7.91 8.06
N ILE A 397 4.39 8.26 6.81
CA ILE A 397 3.63 9.46 6.44
C ILE A 397 2.29 9.07 5.80
N ALA A 398 2.30 8.14 4.86
CA ALA A 398 1.12 7.71 4.10
C ALA A 398 0.07 7.01 4.99
N ASP A 399 -1.20 7.13 4.63
CA ASP A 399 -2.35 6.57 5.35
C ASP A 399 -2.46 7.02 6.82
N GLY A 400 -1.99 8.23 7.10
CA GLY A 400 -1.85 8.84 8.40
C GLY A 400 -0.42 8.72 8.93
N PRO A 401 0.21 9.87 9.29
CA PRO A 401 1.54 9.87 9.87
C PRO A 401 1.56 9.25 11.28
N ASP A 402 2.76 8.86 11.73
CA ASP A 402 2.99 8.22 13.03
C ASP A 402 2.29 9.01 14.17
N GLU A 403 2.36 10.34 14.12
CA GLU A 403 1.80 11.23 15.15
C GLU A 403 0.27 11.14 15.26
N VAL A 404 -0.44 10.93 14.15
CA VAL A 404 -1.90 10.74 14.15
C VAL A 404 -2.26 9.43 14.86
N HIS A 405 -1.52 8.36 14.57
CA HIS A 405 -1.74 7.05 15.20
C HIS A 405 -1.35 7.04 16.67
N LEU A 406 -0.22 7.65 17.04
CA LEU A 406 0.23 7.80 18.41
C LEU A 406 -0.77 8.62 19.23
N ASN A 407 -1.27 9.74 18.70
CA ASN A 407 -2.27 10.56 19.39
C ASN A 407 -3.58 9.76 19.61
N GLN A 408 -4.04 9.04 18.59
CA GLN A 408 -5.23 8.21 18.71
C GLN A 408 -5.05 7.11 19.78
N LEU A 409 -3.94 6.39 19.73
CA LEU A 409 -3.62 5.31 20.68
C LEU A 409 -3.49 5.86 22.10
N GLY A 410 -2.73 6.94 22.31
CA GLY A 410 -2.55 7.56 23.62
C GLY A 410 -3.85 8.04 24.24
N ARG A 411 -4.76 8.63 23.43
CA ARG A 411 -6.11 9.01 23.91
C ARG A 411 -6.95 7.80 24.31
N THR A 412 -6.84 6.70 23.58
CA THR A 412 -7.57 5.47 23.90
C THR A 412 -7.08 4.87 25.21
N GLU A 413 -5.77 4.75 25.37
CA GLU A 413 -5.17 4.23 26.63
C GLU A 413 -5.46 5.14 27.84
N ASN A 414 -5.38 6.45 27.67
CA ASN A 414 -5.69 7.39 28.76
C ASN A 414 -7.16 7.33 29.21
N LYS A 415 -8.09 6.93 28.35
CA LYS A 415 -9.49 6.69 28.76
C LYS A 415 -9.66 5.45 29.60
N ARG A 416 -8.90 4.38 29.30
CA ARG A 416 -8.99 3.11 30.07
C ARG A 416 -8.72 3.32 31.58
N SER A 417 -7.86 4.28 31.93
CA SER A 417 -7.58 4.60 33.34
C SER A 417 -8.74 5.30 34.07
N LYS A 418 -9.75 5.80 33.34
CA LYS A 418 -10.94 6.44 33.93
C LYS A 418 -12.10 5.45 34.15
N ASP A 419 -12.00 4.26 33.54
CA ASP A 419 -12.97 3.20 33.64
C ASP A 419 -12.49 2.11 34.67
N MET A 420 -11.31 2.27 35.24
CA MET A 420 -10.72 1.50 36.36
C MET A 420 -10.93 2.20 37.68
#